data_f572de58e312d8eeb1b51fa7d3457456
#
_entry.id   f572de58e312d8eeb1b51fa7d3457456
#
_cell.length_a   1.000
_cell.length_b   1.000
_cell.length_c   1.000
_cell.angle_alpha   90.00
_cell.angle_beta   90.00
_cell.angle_gamma   90.00
#
_symmetry.space_group_name_H-M   'P 1'
#
loop_
_entity.id
_entity.type
_entity.pdbx_description
1 polymer ?
#
loop_
_entity_poly.entity_id
_entity_poly.type
_entity_poly.pdbx_seq_one_letter_code
_entity_poly.pdbx_strand_id
1 'polypeptide(L)'
;MSDKFAPATLVGRPPDRKHQIMRQLRREIVSGALAPGAPFPTREAIINRFGASPGTVNSAVDELRSEGFIEPRGRLGTFVTRNPPHLTRYAVLFAVERGSNQWTGYYTALSNAIAEANRLAGENGPAIATYSNMHRTWLSRDFRTLTEDVVEQRIAGLIFATSPYDLRETPLLEEDGVPRVAVAALASDWPFPTVGLDGVSFRERSLEYLTGLGRRRVALIGPHRETEWAPVIAANGMETRPYWLHPINMAAPESARGIAHLLTRLPADDRPDALVVTDDNLLDHVLAGLLAAGTRLPEELAIVAHCNFDGTSTSALPLARLGYDARRVLAACIDLVNTQRRGVNPAALTPIPAQFAWEIDPPAEEPALI
;
A
#
# COMPACT_ATOMS: atom_id res chain seq x y z
N MET A 1 20.69 -14.97 -28.32
CA MET A 1 21.89 -15.33 -27.52
C MET A 1 21.52 -15.04 -26.06
N SER A 2 21.29 -16.11 -25.33
CA SER A 2 20.75 -16.10 -23.98
C SER A 2 21.90 -16.01 -23.00
N ASP A 3 22.11 -14.84 -22.41
CA ASP A 3 23.11 -14.65 -21.36
C ASP A 3 22.49 -15.01 -20.03
N LYS A 4 22.84 -16.21 -19.57
CA LYS A 4 22.54 -16.70 -18.22
C LYS A 4 23.41 -15.95 -17.23
N PHE A 5 22.91 -14.84 -16.68
CA PHE A 5 23.44 -14.34 -15.42
C PHE A 5 22.89 -15.22 -14.29
N ALA A 6 23.69 -16.19 -13.88
CA ALA A 6 23.49 -16.83 -12.59
C ALA A 6 23.59 -15.77 -11.50
N PRO A 7 22.67 -15.75 -10.50
CA PRO A 7 22.82 -14.88 -9.35
C PRO A 7 24.16 -15.22 -8.68
N ALA A 8 25.02 -14.23 -8.57
CA ALA A 8 26.18 -14.33 -7.72
C ALA A 8 25.65 -14.62 -6.31
N THR A 9 25.77 -15.84 -5.89
CA THR A 9 25.54 -16.26 -4.52
C THR A 9 26.33 -15.30 -3.66
N LEU A 10 25.62 -14.50 -2.84
CA LEU A 10 26.20 -13.76 -1.72
C LEU A 10 26.70 -14.81 -0.71
N VAL A 11 27.72 -15.58 -1.10
CA VAL A 11 28.48 -16.39 -0.18
C VAL A 11 29.35 -15.42 0.60
N GLY A 12 28.70 -14.71 1.52
CA GLY A 12 29.39 -13.96 2.54
C GLY A 12 30.25 -14.93 3.34
N ARG A 13 31.39 -14.45 3.80
CA ARG A 13 32.24 -15.09 4.81
C ARG A 13 31.31 -15.79 5.82
N PRO A 14 31.61 -17.07 6.20
CA PRO A 14 30.76 -17.77 7.17
C PRO A 14 30.44 -16.84 8.33
N PRO A 15 29.18 -16.76 8.78
CA PRO A 15 28.78 -15.85 9.84
C PRO A 15 29.71 -16.05 11.02
N ASP A 16 30.30 -14.98 11.51
CA ASP A 16 31.19 -15.03 12.66
C ASP A 16 30.40 -15.57 13.89
N ARG A 17 31.11 -15.96 14.91
CA ARG A 17 30.53 -16.58 16.11
C ARG A 17 29.49 -15.68 16.78
N LYS A 18 29.66 -14.36 16.69
CA LYS A 18 28.73 -13.35 17.19
C LYS A 18 27.37 -13.44 16.46
N HIS A 19 27.37 -13.42 15.12
CA HIS A 19 26.14 -13.54 14.33
C HIS A 19 25.40 -14.86 14.54
N GLN A 20 26.14 -15.97 14.73
CA GLN A 20 25.52 -17.26 15.05
C GLN A 20 24.76 -17.21 16.39
N ILE A 21 25.36 -16.62 17.43
CA ILE A 21 24.72 -16.44 18.72
C ILE A 21 23.47 -15.56 18.60
N MET A 22 23.60 -14.43 17.93
CA MET A 22 22.48 -13.51 17.72
C MET A 22 21.30 -14.15 17.00
N ARG A 23 21.56 -14.84 15.88
CA ARG A 23 20.52 -15.56 15.12
C ARG A 23 19.79 -16.58 15.97
N GLN A 24 20.53 -17.36 16.76
CA GLN A 24 19.90 -18.38 17.60
C GLN A 24 19.03 -17.75 18.70
N LEU A 25 19.52 -16.72 19.37
CA LEU A 25 18.77 -16.02 20.42
C LEU A 25 17.54 -15.29 19.84
N ARG A 26 17.66 -14.66 18.66
CA ARG A 26 16.49 -14.07 17.97
C ARG A 26 15.44 -15.13 17.60
N ARG A 27 15.86 -16.27 17.06
CA ARG A 27 14.91 -17.37 16.77
C ARG A 27 14.15 -17.81 18.01
N GLU A 28 14.78 -17.85 19.16
CA GLU A 28 14.12 -18.19 20.43
C GLU A 28 13.11 -17.12 20.85
N ILE A 29 13.42 -15.82 20.61
CA ILE A 29 12.48 -14.72 20.86
C ILE A 29 11.32 -14.77 19.85
N VAL A 30 11.62 -14.92 18.57
CA VAL A 30 10.61 -14.93 17.49
C VAL A 30 9.68 -16.13 17.59
N SER A 31 10.20 -17.31 17.96
CA SER A 31 9.40 -18.53 18.17
C SER A 31 8.60 -18.52 19.48
N GLY A 32 8.81 -17.53 20.34
CA GLY A 32 8.16 -17.45 21.65
C GLY A 32 8.80 -18.32 22.73
N ALA A 33 9.88 -19.07 22.44
CA ALA A 33 10.64 -19.82 23.45
C ALA A 33 11.20 -18.85 24.54
N LEU A 34 11.57 -17.64 24.13
CA LEU A 34 11.83 -16.51 24.99
C LEU A 34 10.70 -15.48 24.80
N ALA A 35 9.63 -15.61 25.54
CA ALA A 35 8.44 -14.79 25.37
C ALA A 35 8.69 -13.30 25.66
N PRO A 36 7.93 -12.37 25.05
CA PRO A 36 7.98 -10.94 25.38
C PRO A 36 7.80 -10.71 26.89
N GLY A 37 8.70 -9.93 27.48
CA GLY A 37 8.74 -9.66 28.93
C GLY A 37 9.38 -10.74 29.78
N ALA A 38 9.76 -11.90 29.24
CA ALA A 38 10.47 -12.95 29.95
C ALA A 38 11.92 -12.57 30.30
N PRO A 39 12.51 -13.14 31.36
CA PRO A 39 13.93 -12.98 31.64
C PRO A 39 14.77 -13.51 30.49
N PHE A 40 15.76 -12.72 30.09
CA PHE A 40 16.75 -13.12 29.09
C PHE A 40 17.91 -13.88 29.74
N PRO A 41 18.50 -14.91 29.08
CA PRO A 41 19.62 -15.66 29.61
C PRO A 41 20.78 -14.77 30.06
N THR A 42 21.43 -15.10 31.19
CA THR A 42 22.60 -14.38 31.66
C THR A 42 23.78 -14.53 30.67
N ARG A 43 24.69 -13.54 30.67
CA ARG A 43 25.90 -13.64 29.83
C ARG A 43 26.71 -14.92 30.11
N GLU A 44 26.81 -15.31 31.35
CA GLU A 44 27.48 -16.57 31.76
C GLU A 44 26.77 -17.81 31.19
N ALA A 45 25.45 -17.86 31.25
CA ALA A 45 24.67 -18.95 30.63
C ALA A 45 24.88 -19.02 29.11
N ILE A 46 24.95 -17.85 28.42
CA ILE A 46 25.21 -17.77 26.98
C ILE A 46 26.65 -18.21 26.66
N ILE A 47 27.66 -17.79 27.46
CA ILE A 47 29.05 -18.20 27.32
C ILE A 47 29.14 -19.74 27.40
N ASN A 48 28.55 -20.31 28.45
CA ASN A 48 28.58 -21.77 28.68
C ASN A 48 27.86 -22.55 27.56
N ARG A 49 26.71 -22.05 27.13
CA ARG A 49 25.91 -22.70 26.07
C ARG A 49 26.58 -22.69 24.71
N PHE A 50 27.20 -21.57 24.32
CA PHE A 50 27.79 -21.42 22.99
C PHE A 50 29.31 -21.67 22.96
N GLY A 51 29.96 -21.82 24.09
CA GLY A 51 31.42 -21.95 24.16
C GLY A 51 32.14 -20.76 23.55
N ALA A 52 31.62 -19.55 23.74
CA ALA A 52 32.12 -18.33 23.13
C ALA A 52 32.87 -17.47 24.15
N SER A 53 33.76 -16.57 23.65
CA SER A 53 34.47 -15.66 24.56
C SER A 53 33.51 -14.64 25.18
N PRO A 54 33.81 -14.14 26.40
CA PRO A 54 33.02 -13.08 27.04
C PRO A 54 32.84 -11.84 26.14
N GLY A 55 33.88 -11.43 25.42
CA GLY A 55 33.81 -10.30 24.48
C GLY A 55 32.81 -10.52 23.32
N THR A 56 32.80 -11.73 22.73
CA THR A 56 31.88 -12.10 21.67
C THR A 56 30.43 -12.08 22.18
N VAL A 57 30.16 -12.63 23.37
CA VAL A 57 28.82 -12.65 23.96
C VAL A 57 28.37 -11.25 24.35
N ASN A 58 29.22 -10.43 24.95
CA ASN A 58 28.88 -9.04 25.27
C ASN A 58 28.49 -8.26 24.00
N SER A 59 29.27 -8.37 22.93
CA SER A 59 28.97 -7.71 21.65
C SER A 59 27.62 -8.18 21.06
N ALA A 60 27.32 -9.49 21.11
CA ALA A 60 26.07 -10.03 20.64
C ALA A 60 24.85 -9.52 21.46
N VAL A 61 24.98 -9.51 22.78
CA VAL A 61 23.92 -9.02 23.70
C VAL A 61 23.70 -7.51 23.54
N ASP A 62 24.78 -6.73 23.41
CA ASP A 62 24.68 -5.28 23.21
C ASP A 62 24.02 -4.93 21.88
N GLU A 63 24.26 -5.72 20.83
CA GLU A 63 23.60 -5.55 19.53
C GLU A 63 22.11 -5.92 19.59
N LEU A 64 21.74 -7.06 20.19
CA LEU A 64 20.33 -7.41 20.42
C LEU A 64 19.59 -6.34 21.22
N ARG A 65 20.28 -5.68 22.16
CA ARG A 65 19.72 -4.55 22.90
C ARG A 65 19.57 -3.31 21.99
N SER A 66 20.57 -2.96 21.20
CA SER A 66 20.49 -1.82 20.27
C SER A 66 19.41 -2.00 19.21
N GLU A 67 19.16 -3.23 18.81
CA GLU A 67 18.07 -3.60 17.90
C GLU A 67 16.68 -3.62 18.54
N GLY A 68 16.58 -3.52 19.89
CA GLY A 68 15.33 -3.48 20.61
C GLY A 68 14.71 -4.84 20.93
N PHE A 69 15.43 -5.95 20.80
CA PHE A 69 14.94 -7.28 21.18
C PHE A 69 14.93 -7.48 22.70
N ILE A 70 15.88 -6.86 23.40
CA ILE A 70 16.06 -7.00 24.83
C ILE A 70 16.30 -5.65 25.51
N GLU A 71 15.93 -5.57 26.79
CA GLU A 71 16.08 -4.36 27.60
C GLU A 71 16.63 -4.67 29.00
N PRO A 72 17.52 -3.82 29.56
CA PRO A 72 17.95 -3.95 30.95
C PRO A 72 16.85 -3.40 31.89
N ARG A 73 16.57 -4.10 32.98
CA ARG A 73 15.66 -3.66 34.05
C ARG A 73 16.40 -3.50 35.36
N GLY A 74 17.45 -2.70 35.36
CA GLY A 74 18.26 -2.38 36.51
C GLY A 74 18.83 -3.63 37.21
N ARG A 75 18.59 -3.78 38.50
CA ARG A 75 19.06 -4.93 39.31
C ARG A 75 18.34 -6.24 38.99
N LEU A 76 17.24 -6.19 38.27
CA LEU A 76 16.45 -7.40 37.93
C LEU A 76 17.08 -8.17 36.75
N GLY A 77 18.04 -7.58 36.02
CA GLY A 77 18.71 -8.22 34.90
C GLY A 77 18.23 -7.74 33.54
N THR A 78 18.42 -8.58 32.51
CA THR A 78 18.01 -8.31 31.14
C THR A 78 16.76 -9.12 30.80
N PHE A 79 15.84 -8.53 30.07
CA PHE A 79 14.56 -9.12 29.70
C PHE A 79 14.33 -8.96 28.19
N VAL A 80 13.55 -9.86 27.60
CA VAL A 80 12.99 -9.62 26.26
C VAL A 80 12.05 -8.42 26.35
N THR A 81 12.14 -7.49 25.39
CA THR A 81 11.22 -6.34 25.38
C THR A 81 9.77 -6.80 25.24
N ARG A 82 8.80 -6.01 25.71
CA ARG A 82 7.38 -6.32 25.51
C ARG A 82 6.97 -6.21 24.06
N ASN A 83 7.60 -5.31 23.33
CA ASN A 83 7.32 -4.99 21.94
C ASN A 83 8.59 -5.14 21.06
N PRO A 84 9.10 -6.38 20.87
CA PRO A 84 10.29 -6.57 20.05
C PRO A 84 9.99 -6.28 18.56
N PRO A 85 11.02 -5.93 17.75
CA PRO A 85 10.83 -5.44 16.38
C PRO A 85 10.01 -6.37 15.49
N HIS A 86 10.19 -7.68 15.58
CA HIS A 86 9.42 -8.67 14.82
C HIS A 86 7.92 -8.68 15.15
N LEU A 87 7.47 -7.97 16.17
CA LEU A 87 6.06 -7.83 16.55
C LEU A 87 5.47 -6.46 16.19
N THR A 88 6.29 -5.44 16.04
CA THR A 88 5.83 -4.04 15.99
C THR A 88 6.35 -3.23 14.83
N ARG A 89 7.37 -3.70 14.11
CA ARG A 89 7.96 -2.97 13.01
C ARG A 89 7.48 -3.50 11.66
N TYR A 90 6.59 -2.78 11.00
CA TYR A 90 6.09 -3.11 9.67
C TYR A 90 6.91 -2.42 8.59
N ALA A 91 7.06 -3.05 7.42
CA ALA A 91 7.71 -2.47 6.26
C ALA A 91 6.69 -2.31 5.11
N VAL A 92 6.51 -1.09 4.61
CA VAL A 92 5.73 -0.82 3.40
C VAL A 92 6.66 -0.51 2.25
N LEU A 93 6.48 -1.27 1.15
CA LEU A 93 7.36 -1.25 -0.02
C LEU A 93 6.67 -0.58 -1.19
N PHE A 94 7.29 0.50 -1.68
CA PHE A 94 6.89 1.18 -2.90
C PHE A 94 7.81 0.76 -4.05
N ALA A 95 7.22 0.40 -5.19
CA ALA A 95 7.97 -0.07 -6.36
C ALA A 95 8.92 1.02 -6.91
N VAL A 96 8.50 2.28 -6.85
CA VAL A 96 9.20 3.41 -7.47
C VAL A 96 9.78 4.37 -6.43
N GLU A 97 10.67 5.23 -6.86
CA GLU A 97 11.27 6.26 -6.03
C GLU A 97 10.27 7.37 -5.73
N ARG A 98 10.27 7.84 -4.48
CA ARG A 98 9.43 8.95 -4.05
C ARG A 98 9.78 10.22 -4.82
N GLY A 99 8.75 10.88 -5.36
CA GLY A 99 8.92 12.11 -6.15
C GLY A 99 9.32 11.88 -7.61
N SER A 100 9.45 10.61 -8.06
CA SER A 100 9.58 10.32 -9.49
C SER A 100 8.26 10.61 -10.24
N ASN A 101 8.32 10.73 -11.56
CA ASN A 101 7.14 10.89 -12.41
C ASN A 101 6.20 9.67 -12.43
N GLN A 102 6.62 8.54 -11.83
CA GLN A 102 5.82 7.33 -11.65
C GLN A 102 5.18 7.26 -10.26
N TRP A 103 5.42 8.25 -9.39
CA TRP A 103 4.82 8.32 -8.07
C TRP A 103 3.37 8.80 -8.17
N THR A 104 2.44 7.91 -7.95
CA THR A 104 1.00 8.14 -8.14
C THR A 104 0.31 8.80 -6.95
N GLY A 105 -0.92 9.31 -7.15
CA GLY A 105 -1.81 9.78 -6.08
C GLY A 105 -2.05 8.70 -5.02
N TYR A 106 -2.19 7.42 -5.43
CA TYR A 106 -2.30 6.29 -4.52
C TYR A 106 -1.10 6.16 -3.57
N TYR A 107 0.13 6.26 -4.09
CA TYR A 107 1.32 6.17 -3.24
C TYR A 107 1.43 7.35 -2.27
N THR A 108 1.00 8.54 -2.71
CA THR A 108 0.92 9.72 -1.85
C THR A 108 -0.08 9.49 -0.71
N ALA A 109 -1.30 9.05 -1.03
CA ALA A 109 -2.33 8.80 -0.04
C ALA A 109 -1.91 7.72 0.98
N LEU A 110 -1.31 6.62 0.50
CA LEU A 110 -0.80 5.56 1.38
C LEU A 110 0.34 6.07 2.28
N SER A 111 1.26 6.91 1.74
CA SER A 111 2.34 7.52 2.53
C SER A 111 1.82 8.45 3.62
N ASN A 112 0.77 9.22 3.33
CA ASN A 112 0.12 10.10 4.30
C ASN A 112 -0.58 9.28 5.39
N ALA A 113 -1.29 8.22 5.02
CA ALA A 113 -1.91 7.29 5.97
C ALA A 113 -0.87 6.63 6.90
N ILE A 114 0.31 6.25 6.38
CA ILE A 114 1.42 5.73 7.17
C ILE A 114 1.95 6.78 8.15
N ALA A 115 2.15 8.00 7.70
CA ALA A 115 2.63 9.09 8.55
C ALA A 115 1.65 9.39 9.69
N GLU A 116 0.35 9.39 9.40
CA GLU A 116 -0.70 9.54 10.41
C GLU A 116 -0.73 8.39 11.39
N ALA A 117 -0.68 7.14 10.91
CA ALA A 117 -0.64 5.95 11.77
C ALA A 117 0.56 5.96 12.72
N ASN A 118 1.75 6.31 12.24
CA ASN A 118 2.95 6.45 13.08
C ASN A 118 2.80 7.57 14.12
N ARG A 119 2.21 8.70 13.74
CA ARG A 119 1.95 9.82 14.67
C ARG A 119 0.99 9.41 15.80
N LEU A 120 -0.07 8.67 15.44
CA LEU A 120 -1.06 8.20 16.43
C LEU A 120 -0.50 7.09 17.34
N ALA A 121 0.36 6.22 16.82
CA ALA A 121 1.00 5.16 17.59
C ALA A 121 1.98 5.69 18.65
N GLY A 122 2.61 6.85 18.42
CA GLY A 122 3.63 7.43 19.28
C GLY A 122 4.91 6.60 19.37
N GLU A 123 5.83 7.00 20.26
CA GLU A 123 7.17 6.39 20.37
C GLU A 123 7.18 4.91 20.77
N ASN A 124 6.18 4.46 21.51
CA ASN A 124 6.10 3.08 22.03
C ASN A 124 5.13 2.17 21.26
N GLY A 125 4.48 2.70 20.22
CA GLY A 125 3.54 1.96 19.40
C GLY A 125 4.20 1.22 18.24
N PRO A 126 3.38 0.55 17.41
CA PRO A 126 3.86 -0.04 16.16
C PRO A 126 4.47 1.02 15.24
N ALA A 127 5.62 0.70 14.65
CA ALA A 127 6.30 1.58 13.70
C ALA A 127 6.18 1.04 12.28
N ILE A 128 5.80 1.89 11.34
CA ILE A 128 5.69 1.54 9.93
C ILE A 128 6.80 2.27 9.17
N ALA A 129 7.81 1.52 8.74
CA ALA A 129 8.90 2.02 7.91
C ALA A 129 8.51 1.94 6.42
N THR A 130 8.97 2.91 5.64
CA THR A 130 8.72 2.94 4.20
C THR A 130 10.03 2.72 3.44
N TYR A 131 9.96 1.91 2.40
CA TYR A 131 11.07 1.60 1.51
C TYR A 131 10.63 1.89 0.08
N SER A 132 11.42 2.65 -0.66
CA SER A 132 11.11 3.06 -2.03
C SER A 132 12.11 2.50 -3.04
N ASN A 133 11.78 2.62 -4.33
CA ASN A 133 12.63 2.13 -5.42
C ASN A 133 12.94 0.62 -5.28
N MET A 134 11.92 -0.16 -4.93
CA MET A 134 12.02 -1.59 -4.65
C MET A 134 11.95 -2.45 -5.92
N HIS A 135 12.38 -1.89 -7.07
CA HIS A 135 12.68 -2.69 -8.24
C HIS A 135 13.91 -3.56 -8.03
N ARG A 136 14.15 -4.55 -8.88
CA ARG A 136 15.31 -5.46 -8.93
C ARG A 136 16.69 -4.77 -8.86
N THR A 137 16.77 -3.50 -8.60
CA THR A 137 18.04 -2.79 -8.40
C THR A 137 18.62 -3.17 -7.06
N TRP A 138 19.28 -4.34 -7.03
CA TRP A 138 20.10 -4.89 -5.94
C TRP A 138 21.07 -3.88 -5.31
N LEU A 139 21.17 -2.69 -5.91
CA LEU A 139 22.09 -1.61 -5.54
C LEU A 139 21.42 -0.56 -4.66
N SER A 140 20.07 -0.52 -4.56
CA SER A 140 19.42 0.48 -3.71
C SER A 140 19.75 0.23 -2.23
N ARG A 141 19.96 1.29 -1.49
CA ARG A 141 20.20 1.21 -0.04
C ARG A 141 19.01 0.56 0.67
N ASP A 142 17.80 0.98 0.28
CA ASP A 142 16.55 0.50 0.86
C ASP A 142 16.39 -1.01 0.67
N PHE A 143 16.66 -1.52 -0.53
CA PHE A 143 16.58 -2.95 -0.79
C PHE A 143 17.55 -3.76 0.09
N ARG A 144 18.79 -3.33 0.21
CA ARG A 144 19.79 -4.02 1.06
C ARG A 144 19.41 -3.98 2.52
N THR A 145 19.04 -2.80 3.03
CA THR A 145 18.64 -2.62 4.43
C THR A 145 17.45 -3.50 4.76
N LEU A 146 16.41 -3.50 3.90
CA LEU A 146 15.23 -4.32 4.13
C LEU A 146 15.53 -5.82 4.03
N THR A 147 16.36 -6.23 3.08
CA THR A 147 16.79 -7.63 2.97
C THR A 147 17.50 -8.11 4.23
N GLU A 148 18.39 -7.29 4.80
CA GLU A 148 19.02 -7.58 6.09
C GLU A 148 17.98 -7.66 7.23
N ASP A 149 17.04 -6.72 7.28
CA ASP A 149 15.97 -6.72 8.29
C ASP A 149 15.08 -7.96 8.21
N VAL A 150 14.79 -8.45 6.99
CA VAL A 150 14.03 -9.69 6.75
C VAL A 150 14.81 -10.91 7.23
N VAL A 151 16.05 -11.08 6.75
CA VAL A 151 16.90 -12.23 7.09
C VAL A 151 17.21 -12.28 8.60
N GLU A 152 17.38 -11.13 9.21
CA GLU A 152 17.64 -11.00 10.65
C GLU A 152 16.34 -10.89 11.48
N GLN A 153 15.17 -11.11 10.89
CA GLN A 153 13.86 -11.16 11.56
C GLN A 153 13.56 -9.89 12.40
N ARG A 154 13.94 -8.72 11.89
CA ARG A 154 13.75 -7.43 12.58
C ARG A 154 12.45 -6.72 12.23
N ILE A 155 11.54 -7.38 11.46
CA ILE A 155 10.26 -6.82 11.03
C ILE A 155 9.09 -7.74 11.33
N ALA A 156 7.93 -7.14 11.56
CA ALA A 156 6.68 -7.83 11.83
C ALA A 156 6.06 -8.43 10.55
N GLY A 157 6.28 -7.80 9.42
CA GLY A 157 5.82 -8.26 8.11
C GLY A 157 6.06 -7.22 7.02
N LEU A 158 5.90 -7.68 5.77
CA LEU A 158 6.06 -6.91 4.55
C LEU A 158 4.68 -6.58 3.96
N ILE A 159 4.49 -5.31 3.61
CA ILE A 159 3.30 -4.82 2.92
C ILE A 159 3.77 -4.23 1.59
N PHE A 160 3.46 -4.90 0.49
CA PHE A 160 3.76 -4.41 -0.84
C PHE A 160 2.64 -3.47 -1.30
N ALA A 161 2.96 -2.21 -1.56
CA ALA A 161 1.99 -1.20 -2.03
C ALA A 161 1.39 -1.53 -3.41
N THR A 162 1.98 -2.46 -4.15
CA THR A 162 1.50 -3.04 -5.40
C THR A 162 1.98 -4.48 -5.53
N SER A 163 1.51 -5.21 -6.54
CA SER A 163 1.98 -6.58 -6.81
C SER A 163 3.50 -6.64 -7.03
N PRO A 164 4.24 -7.43 -6.24
CA PRO A 164 5.71 -7.40 -6.24
C PRO A 164 6.34 -8.30 -7.30
N TYR A 165 5.91 -8.22 -8.57
CA TYR A 165 6.40 -9.08 -9.65
C TYR A 165 7.91 -9.00 -9.86
N ASP A 166 8.48 -7.81 -9.67
CA ASP A 166 9.92 -7.56 -9.85
C ASP A 166 10.78 -8.10 -8.70
N LEU A 167 10.16 -8.52 -7.60
CA LEU A 167 10.86 -9.03 -6.42
C LEU A 167 10.90 -10.56 -6.34
N ARG A 168 10.39 -11.26 -7.36
CA ARG A 168 10.49 -12.73 -7.43
C ARG A 168 11.95 -13.18 -7.32
N GLU A 169 12.17 -14.33 -6.68
CA GLU A 169 13.51 -14.90 -6.44
C GLU A 169 14.40 -14.03 -5.54
N THR A 170 13.80 -13.19 -4.69
CA THR A 170 14.54 -12.41 -3.70
C THR A 170 14.19 -12.84 -2.28
N PRO A 171 15.07 -12.62 -1.29
CA PRO A 171 14.76 -12.92 0.10
C PRO A 171 13.51 -12.22 0.61
N LEU A 172 13.11 -11.09 0.02
CA LEU A 172 11.88 -10.39 0.38
C LEU A 172 10.61 -11.22 0.12
N LEU A 173 10.65 -12.13 -0.86
CA LEU A 173 9.53 -13.05 -1.14
C LEU A 173 9.77 -14.48 -0.67
N GLU A 174 11.02 -14.90 -0.52
CA GLU A 174 11.37 -16.30 -0.28
C GLU A 174 11.74 -16.63 1.17
N GLU A 175 12.21 -15.64 1.97
CA GLU A 175 12.59 -15.93 3.36
C GLU A 175 11.38 -16.37 4.18
N ASP A 176 11.51 -17.52 4.84
CA ASP A 176 10.46 -18.12 5.64
C ASP A 176 10.17 -17.32 6.94
N GLY A 177 8.94 -17.46 7.43
CA GLY A 177 8.55 -16.92 8.75
C GLY A 177 8.26 -15.43 8.80
N VAL A 178 8.33 -14.71 7.67
CA VAL A 178 7.96 -13.30 7.57
C VAL A 178 6.61 -13.15 6.87
N PRO A 179 5.57 -12.67 7.53
CA PRO A 179 4.27 -12.41 6.92
C PRO A 179 4.35 -11.41 5.76
N ARG A 180 3.55 -11.65 4.74
CA ARG A 180 3.51 -10.84 3.53
C ARG A 180 2.08 -10.53 3.14
N VAL A 181 1.85 -9.30 2.67
CA VAL A 181 0.57 -8.85 2.11
C VAL A 181 0.87 -7.94 0.93
N ALA A 182 0.10 -8.04 -0.16
CA ALA A 182 0.18 -7.08 -1.25
C ALA A 182 -1.15 -6.35 -1.43
N VAL A 183 -1.09 -5.09 -1.87
CA VAL A 183 -2.25 -4.43 -2.47
C VAL A 183 -2.23 -4.75 -3.95
N ALA A 184 -3.31 -5.32 -4.46
CA ALA A 184 -3.39 -5.80 -5.84
C ALA A 184 -4.80 -5.61 -6.41
N ALA A 185 -4.96 -5.86 -7.70
CA ALA A 185 -6.28 -6.08 -8.28
C ALA A 185 -6.92 -7.33 -7.68
N LEU A 186 -8.24 -7.49 -7.88
CA LEU A 186 -9.09 -8.52 -7.23
C LEU A 186 -8.62 -9.99 -7.39
N ALA A 187 -7.79 -10.31 -8.35
CA ALA A 187 -7.24 -11.65 -8.52
C ALA A 187 -5.72 -11.59 -8.50
N SER A 188 -5.08 -12.36 -7.63
CA SER A 188 -3.62 -12.48 -7.62
C SER A 188 -3.20 -13.93 -7.35
N ASP A 189 -2.18 -14.39 -8.05
CA ASP A 189 -1.59 -15.73 -7.89
C ASP A 189 -0.50 -15.78 -6.81
N TRP A 190 -0.50 -14.80 -5.90
CA TRP A 190 0.50 -14.75 -4.83
C TRP A 190 0.19 -15.81 -3.76
N PRO A 191 1.23 -16.48 -3.20
CA PRO A 191 1.05 -17.46 -2.14
C PRO A 191 0.76 -16.83 -0.77
N PHE A 192 0.47 -15.53 -0.72
CA PHE A 192 0.14 -14.77 0.47
C PHE A 192 -1.09 -13.88 0.22
N PRO A 193 -1.79 -13.45 1.26
CA PRO A 193 -3.03 -12.69 1.13
C PRO A 193 -2.83 -11.34 0.44
N THR A 194 -3.88 -10.88 -0.24
CA THR A 194 -3.93 -9.58 -0.90
C THR A 194 -5.09 -8.74 -0.40
N VAL A 195 -4.87 -7.44 -0.36
CA VAL A 195 -5.92 -6.42 -0.22
C VAL A 195 -6.27 -5.94 -1.61
N GLY A 196 -7.51 -6.16 -2.04
CA GLY A 196 -7.99 -5.80 -3.37
C GLY A 196 -8.79 -4.51 -3.37
N LEU A 197 -8.41 -3.54 -4.21
CA LEU A 197 -9.25 -2.38 -4.47
C LEU A 197 -10.41 -2.81 -5.38
N ASP A 198 -11.64 -2.75 -4.86
CA ASP A 198 -12.81 -3.32 -5.55
C ASP A 198 -13.31 -2.41 -6.68
N GLY A 199 -12.74 -2.60 -7.88
CA GLY A 199 -13.15 -1.89 -9.10
C GLY A 199 -14.59 -2.18 -9.53
N VAL A 200 -15.19 -3.32 -9.13
CA VAL A 200 -16.61 -3.61 -9.42
C VAL A 200 -17.48 -2.65 -8.63
N SER A 201 -17.24 -2.52 -7.33
CA SER A 201 -17.98 -1.58 -6.49
C SER A 201 -17.80 -0.12 -6.96
N PHE A 202 -16.59 0.26 -7.41
CA PHE A 202 -16.36 1.59 -7.99
C PHE A 202 -17.24 1.83 -9.22
N ARG A 203 -17.27 0.88 -10.14
CA ARG A 203 -18.06 0.98 -11.37
C ARG A 203 -19.57 1.05 -11.07
N GLU A 204 -20.08 0.13 -10.28
CA GLU A 204 -21.50 0.05 -9.95
C GLU A 204 -21.97 1.32 -9.25
N ARG A 205 -21.26 1.77 -8.23
CA ARG A 205 -21.59 2.98 -7.47
C ARG A 205 -21.51 4.25 -8.31
N SER A 206 -20.53 4.34 -9.25
CA SER A 206 -20.45 5.44 -10.19
C SER A 206 -21.71 5.56 -11.05
N LEU A 207 -22.17 4.43 -11.59
CA LEU A 207 -23.33 4.41 -12.47
C LEU A 207 -24.64 4.63 -11.71
N GLU A 208 -24.77 4.05 -10.52
CA GLU A 208 -25.92 4.29 -9.63
C GLU A 208 -26.07 5.78 -9.29
N TYR A 209 -24.98 6.42 -8.90
CA TYR A 209 -24.98 7.85 -8.61
C TYR A 209 -25.40 8.70 -9.82
N LEU A 210 -24.81 8.46 -10.99
CA LEU A 210 -25.10 9.18 -12.23
C LEU A 210 -26.56 8.93 -12.70
N THR A 211 -27.06 7.71 -12.56
CA THR A 211 -28.45 7.37 -12.83
C THR A 211 -29.40 8.12 -11.90
N GLY A 212 -29.07 8.19 -10.61
CA GLY A 212 -29.82 8.96 -9.60
C GLY A 212 -29.91 10.47 -9.92
N LEU A 213 -28.91 11.02 -10.62
CA LEU A 213 -28.93 12.39 -11.16
C LEU A 213 -29.67 12.51 -12.49
N GLY A 214 -30.27 11.44 -13.00
CA GLY A 214 -30.99 11.42 -14.28
C GLY A 214 -30.11 11.44 -15.51
N ARG A 215 -28.78 11.19 -15.38
CA ARG A 215 -27.84 11.15 -16.51
C ARG A 215 -28.04 9.88 -17.32
N ARG A 216 -27.78 10.01 -18.62
CA ARG A 216 -28.04 8.90 -19.57
C ARG A 216 -26.90 8.58 -20.51
N ARG A 217 -25.98 9.50 -20.77
CA ARG A 217 -24.93 9.40 -21.76
C ARG A 217 -23.56 9.47 -21.10
N VAL A 218 -22.92 8.32 -20.93
CA VAL A 218 -21.72 8.18 -20.09
C VAL A 218 -20.47 8.08 -20.93
N ALA A 219 -19.52 9.01 -20.73
CA ALA A 219 -18.16 8.92 -21.22
C ALA A 219 -17.19 8.45 -20.14
N LEU A 220 -16.08 7.81 -20.51
CA LEU A 220 -15.02 7.37 -19.62
C LEU A 220 -13.66 7.89 -20.09
N ILE A 221 -12.86 8.36 -19.14
CA ILE A 221 -11.45 8.69 -19.32
C ILE A 221 -10.65 7.95 -18.24
N GLY A 222 -9.72 7.08 -18.66
CA GLY A 222 -8.95 6.26 -17.73
C GLY A 222 -7.70 5.65 -18.34
N PRO A 223 -6.86 4.93 -17.58
CA PRO A 223 -5.62 4.35 -18.09
C PRO A 223 -5.83 3.15 -19.01
N HIS A 224 -7.02 2.55 -19.00
CA HIS A 224 -7.34 1.35 -19.77
C HIS A 224 -8.56 1.56 -20.64
N ARG A 225 -8.71 0.70 -21.67
CA ARG A 225 -9.93 0.67 -22.45
C ARG A 225 -11.01 -0.04 -21.63
N GLU A 226 -11.88 0.72 -21.06
CA GLU A 226 -12.95 0.28 -20.15
C GLU A 226 -14.11 -0.40 -20.91
N THR A 227 -13.79 -1.34 -21.79
CA THR A 227 -14.81 -2.03 -22.64
C THR A 227 -15.79 -2.85 -21.80
N GLU A 228 -15.39 -3.30 -20.63
CA GLU A 228 -16.25 -4.01 -19.67
C GLU A 228 -17.34 -3.12 -19.06
N TRP A 229 -17.23 -1.80 -19.18
CA TRP A 229 -18.22 -0.86 -18.68
C TRP A 229 -19.46 -0.80 -19.57
N ALA A 230 -19.33 -0.98 -20.87
CA ALA A 230 -20.43 -0.83 -21.81
C ALA A 230 -21.65 -1.70 -21.47
N PRO A 231 -21.51 -3.01 -21.19
CA PRO A 231 -22.67 -3.83 -20.80
C PRO A 231 -23.28 -3.40 -19.45
N VAL A 232 -22.48 -2.93 -18.50
CA VAL A 232 -22.97 -2.47 -17.19
C VAL A 232 -23.67 -1.11 -17.32
N ILE A 233 -23.17 -0.20 -18.15
CA ILE A 233 -23.82 1.07 -18.50
C ILE A 233 -25.21 0.79 -19.09
N ALA A 234 -25.28 -0.12 -20.07
CA ALA A 234 -26.56 -0.49 -20.70
C ALA A 234 -27.55 -1.14 -19.69
N ALA A 235 -27.07 -2.00 -18.78
CA ALA A 235 -27.89 -2.60 -17.75
C ALA A 235 -28.49 -1.57 -16.78
N ASN A 236 -27.85 -0.42 -16.59
CA ASN A 236 -28.36 0.71 -15.80
C ASN A 236 -29.28 1.67 -16.61
N GLY A 237 -29.66 1.29 -17.82
CA GLY A 237 -30.52 2.11 -18.69
C GLY A 237 -29.85 3.37 -19.21
N MET A 238 -28.52 3.37 -19.26
CA MET A 238 -27.68 4.43 -19.82
C MET A 238 -27.02 3.95 -21.11
N GLU A 239 -26.45 4.87 -21.87
CA GLU A 239 -25.69 4.56 -23.10
C GLU A 239 -24.27 5.06 -23.03
N THR A 240 -23.40 4.38 -23.76
CA THR A 240 -22.05 4.84 -24.09
C THR A 240 -21.77 4.58 -25.55
N ARG A 241 -20.75 5.23 -26.08
CA ARG A 241 -20.31 5.07 -27.47
C ARG A 241 -18.82 4.74 -27.52
N PRO A 242 -18.33 3.99 -28.52
CA PRO A 242 -16.92 3.62 -28.60
C PRO A 242 -15.95 4.81 -28.56
N TYR A 243 -16.37 5.97 -29.09
CA TYR A 243 -15.58 7.21 -29.11
C TYR A 243 -15.82 8.11 -27.89
N TRP A 244 -16.53 7.62 -26.86
CA TRP A 244 -16.61 8.21 -25.52
C TRP A 244 -15.74 7.45 -24.52
N LEU A 245 -15.15 6.32 -24.92
CA LEU A 245 -14.27 5.49 -24.08
C LEU A 245 -12.81 5.77 -24.43
N HIS A 246 -12.15 6.57 -23.60
CA HIS A 246 -10.82 7.09 -23.88
C HIS A 246 -9.75 6.48 -22.96
N PRO A 247 -8.96 5.49 -23.44
CA PRO A 247 -7.78 5.05 -22.75
C PRO A 247 -6.67 6.11 -22.87
N ILE A 248 -6.11 6.52 -21.74
CA ILE A 248 -5.03 7.50 -21.67
C ILE A 248 -3.72 6.79 -21.39
N ASN A 249 -2.70 7.07 -22.19
CA ASN A 249 -1.35 6.64 -21.87
C ASN A 249 -0.83 7.44 -20.67
N MET A 250 -0.55 6.77 -19.54
CA MET A 250 -0.06 7.41 -18.33
C MET A 250 1.34 8.01 -18.44
N ALA A 251 2.05 7.76 -19.55
CA ALA A 251 3.28 8.50 -19.88
C ALA A 251 3.00 9.88 -20.52
N ALA A 252 1.73 10.16 -20.91
CA ALA A 252 1.29 11.42 -21.50
C ALA A 252 -0.12 11.79 -20.97
N PRO A 253 -0.28 11.95 -19.64
CA PRO A 253 -1.58 12.17 -19.01
C PRO A 253 -2.24 13.50 -19.46
N GLU A 254 -1.46 14.47 -19.91
CA GLU A 254 -1.92 15.75 -20.43
C GLU A 254 -2.85 15.63 -21.64
N SER A 255 -2.81 14.49 -22.37
CA SER A 255 -3.73 14.21 -23.47
C SER A 255 -5.19 14.16 -23.03
N ALA A 256 -5.47 13.82 -21.77
CA ALA A 256 -6.79 13.83 -21.17
C ALA A 256 -7.46 15.23 -21.23
N ARG A 257 -6.65 16.31 -21.19
CA ARG A 257 -7.14 17.69 -21.33
C ARG A 257 -7.80 17.91 -22.70
N GLY A 258 -7.13 17.52 -23.77
CA GLY A 258 -7.65 17.68 -25.13
C GLY A 258 -8.91 16.85 -25.36
N ILE A 259 -8.92 15.62 -24.86
CA ILE A 259 -10.06 14.73 -24.95
C ILE A 259 -11.28 15.28 -24.21
N ALA A 260 -11.11 15.70 -22.97
CA ALA A 260 -12.20 16.28 -22.20
C ALA A 260 -12.79 17.54 -22.86
N HIS A 261 -11.93 18.42 -23.43
CA HIS A 261 -12.37 19.57 -24.21
C HIS A 261 -13.20 19.14 -25.43
N LEU A 262 -12.74 18.16 -26.22
CA LEU A 262 -13.42 17.69 -27.43
C LEU A 262 -14.78 17.04 -27.11
N LEU A 263 -14.89 16.23 -26.07
CA LEU A 263 -16.13 15.57 -25.66
C LEU A 263 -17.26 16.60 -25.42
N THR A 264 -16.94 17.76 -24.88
CA THR A 264 -17.93 18.81 -24.60
C THR A 264 -18.25 19.69 -25.81
N ARG A 265 -17.47 19.56 -26.90
CA ARG A 265 -17.70 20.26 -28.17
C ARG A 265 -18.46 19.44 -29.20
N LEU A 266 -18.80 18.21 -28.88
CA LEU A 266 -19.66 17.41 -29.75
C LEU A 266 -21.03 18.05 -29.93
N PRO A 267 -21.77 17.76 -31.02
CA PRO A 267 -23.17 18.18 -31.16
C PRO A 267 -24.00 17.80 -29.98
N ALA A 268 -25.02 18.59 -29.65
CA ALA A 268 -25.84 18.38 -28.43
C ALA A 268 -26.41 16.97 -28.32
N ASP A 269 -26.86 16.39 -29.43
CA ASP A 269 -27.41 15.03 -29.48
C ASP A 269 -26.37 13.93 -29.36
N ASP A 270 -25.08 14.28 -29.52
CA ASP A 270 -23.93 13.36 -29.49
C ASP A 270 -22.99 13.67 -28.31
N ARG A 271 -23.38 14.55 -27.43
CA ARG A 271 -22.58 14.95 -26.28
C ARG A 271 -22.92 14.11 -25.05
N PRO A 272 -21.89 13.55 -24.33
CA PRO A 272 -22.13 12.92 -23.05
C PRO A 272 -22.65 13.94 -22.02
N ASP A 273 -23.52 13.51 -21.09
CA ASP A 273 -24.01 14.29 -19.96
C ASP A 273 -23.45 13.78 -18.62
N ALA A 274 -22.64 12.73 -18.67
CA ALA A 274 -21.90 12.15 -17.56
C ALA A 274 -20.50 11.76 -17.96
N LEU A 275 -19.55 11.93 -17.07
CA LEU A 275 -18.15 11.53 -17.22
C LEU A 275 -17.66 10.76 -16.00
N VAL A 276 -17.07 9.60 -16.21
CA VAL A 276 -16.32 8.90 -15.17
C VAL A 276 -14.82 9.01 -15.47
N VAL A 277 -14.07 9.52 -14.51
CA VAL A 277 -12.60 9.55 -14.55
C VAL A 277 -12.10 8.43 -13.65
N THR A 278 -11.50 7.38 -14.23
CA THR A 278 -11.19 6.14 -13.50
C THR A 278 -9.80 6.13 -12.84
N ASP A 279 -9.06 7.24 -12.93
CA ASP A 279 -7.75 7.42 -12.30
C ASP A 279 -7.55 8.87 -11.86
N ASP A 280 -7.21 9.09 -10.60
CA ASP A 280 -7.06 10.44 -10.01
C ASP A 280 -5.88 11.23 -10.58
N ASN A 281 -4.86 10.56 -11.14
CA ASN A 281 -3.74 11.24 -11.80
C ASN A 281 -4.16 11.93 -13.12
N LEU A 282 -5.35 11.63 -13.64
CA LEU A 282 -5.90 12.27 -14.85
C LEU A 282 -6.83 13.44 -14.53
N LEU A 283 -7.32 13.55 -13.30
CA LEU A 283 -8.41 14.45 -12.93
C LEU A 283 -8.08 15.92 -13.23
N ASP A 284 -6.92 16.41 -12.84
CA ASP A 284 -6.54 17.82 -13.06
C ASP A 284 -6.45 18.16 -14.56
N HIS A 285 -5.96 17.24 -15.40
CA HIS A 285 -5.93 17.40 -16.84
C HIS A 285 -7.33 17.45 -17.44
N VAL A 286 -8.23 16.56 -17.00
CA VAL A 286 -9.63 16.54 -17.41
C VAL A 286 -10.30 17.85 -17.04
N LEU A 287 -10.18 18.27 -15.80
CA LEU A 287 -10.79 19.53 -15.33
C LEU A 287 -10.26 20.75 -16.08
N ALA A 288 -8.96 20.81 -16.36
CA ALA A 288 -8.37 21.87 -17.18
C ALA A 288 -8.98 21.92 -18.60
N GLY A 289 -9.29 20.76 -19.20
CA GLY A 289 -9.95 20.65 -20.50
C GLY A 289 -11.40 21.15 -20.48
N LEU A 290 -12.17 20.74 -19.46
CA LEU A 290 -13.57 21.15 -19.26
C LEU A 290 -13.70 22.64 -18.98
N LEU A 291 -12.84 23.19 -18.11
CA LEU A 291 -12.79 24.62 -17.83
C LEU A 291 -12.44 25.45 -19.07
N ALA A 292 -11.46 25.00 -19.86
CA ALA A 292 -11.11 25.65 -21.13
C ALA A 292 -12.26 25.61 -22.16
N ALA A 293 -13.14 24.61 -22.08
CA ALA A 293 -14.34 24.51 -22.89
C ALA A 293 -15.51 25.39 -22.37
N GLY A 294 -15.41 25.92 -21.14
CA GLY A 294 -16.48 26.66 -20.49
C GLY A 294 -17.65 25.78 -20.05
N THR A 295 -17.41 24.49 -19.81
CA THR A 295 -18.44 23.51 -19.42
C THR A 295 -18.93 23.81 -18.02
N ARG A 296 -20.26 23.89 -17.84
CA ARG A 296 -20.88 24.10 -16.52
C ARG A 296 -21.06 22.75 -15.82
N LEU A 297 -20.48 22.66 -14.63
CA LEU A 297 -20.58 21.49 -13.77
C LEU A 297 -21.48 21.78 -12.56
N PRO A 298 -22.37 20.89 -12.15
CA PRO A 298 -22.70 19.60 -12.78
C PRO A 298 -23.82 19.71 -13.85
N GLU A 299 -24.30 20.91 -14.20
CA GLU A 299 -25.53 21.13 -14.99
C GLU A 299 -25.44 20.46 -16.37
N GLU A 300 -24.36 20.74 -17.12
CA GLU A 300 -24.14 20.20 -18.47
C GLU A 300 -23.46 18.83 -18.44
N LEU A 301 -22.58 18.58 -17.47
CA LEU A 301 -21.81 17.35 -17.33
C LEU A 301 -21.64 17.01 -15.85
N ALA A 302 -22.21 15.91 -15.42
CA ALA A 302 -21.96 15.36 -14.08
C ALA A 302 -20.69 14.49 -14.11
N ILE A 303 -19.86 14.60 -13.07
CA ILE A 303 -18.58 13.89 -13.00
C ILE A 303 -18.52 13.01 -11.77
N VAL A 304 -18.13 11.75 -11.97
CA VAL A 304 -17.59 10.89 -10.92
C VAL A 304 -16.11 10.71 -11.18
N ALA A 305 -15.28 11.05 -10.21
CA ALA A 305 -13.84 10.94 -10.31
C ALA A 305 -13.30 9.96 -9.27
N HIS A 306 -12.44 9.06 -9.71
CA HIS A 306 -11.66 8.22 -8.82
C HIS A 306 -10.83 9.08 -7.86
N CYS A 307 -10.71 8.62 -6.62
CA CYS A 307 -9.92 9.30 -5.60
C CYS A 307 -9.26 8.29 -4.66
N ASN A 308 -8.01 8.51 -4.34
CA ASN A 308 -7.33 7.86 -3.23
C ASN A 308 -7.40 8.79 -2.02
N PHE A 309 -8.25 8.46 -1.05
CA PHE A 309 -8.47 9.33 0.10
C PHE A 309 -7.38 9.14 1.16
N ASP A 310 -6.86 10.26 1.66
CA ASP A 310 -5.87 10.33 2.75
C ASP A 310 -6.33 11.21 3.93
N GLY A 311 -7.58 11.68 3.88
CA GLY A 311 -8.14 12.60 4.87
C GLY A 311 -7.86 14.08 4.59
N THR A 312 -7.13 14.42 3.52
CA THR A 312 -6.71 15.81 3.25
C THR A 312 -7.29 16.41 1.97
N SER A 313 -7.82 15.58 1.07
CA SER A 313 -8.24 16.02 -0.27
C SER A 313 -9.63 16.64 -0.28
N THR A 314 -9.73 17.93 -0.61
CA THR A 314 -10.99 18.63 -0.91
C THR A 314 -11.00 19.08 -2.37
N SER A 315 -12.16 19.03 -3.03
CA SER A 315 -12.33 19.62 -4.36
C SER A 315 -13.20 20.86 -4.27
N ALA A 316 -12.74 21.95 -4.88
CA ALA A 316 -13.53 23.18 -5.01
C ALA A 316 -14.60 23.08 -6.12
N LEU A 317 -14.55 22.05 -6.96
CA LEU A 317 -15.47 21.85 -8.07
C LEU A 317 -16.59 20.88 -7.69
N PRO A 318 -17.81 21.07 -8.21
CA PRO A 318 -18.97 20.22 -7.93
C PRO A 318 -18.88 18.89 -8.70
N LEU A 319 -18.08 17.97 -8.18
CA LEU A 319 -17.95 16.61 -8.70
C LEU A 319 -18.03 15.57 -7.57
N ALA A 320 -18.50 14.37 -7.89
CA ALA A 320 -18.51 13.28 -6.95
C ALA A 320 -17.14 12.59 -6.94
N ARG A 321 -16.50 12.51 -5.77
CA ARG A 321 -15.28 11.76 -5.58
C ARG A 321 -15.64 10.41 -4.99
N LEU A 322 -15.24 9.35 -5.67
CA LEU A 322 -15.48 7.96 -5.30
C LEU A 322 -14.15 7.22 -5.36
N GLY A 323 -13.85 6.40 -4.37
CA GLY A 323 -12.60 5.63 -4.40
C GLY A 323 -12.27 4.99 -3.07
N TYR A 324 -10.99 4.93 -2.70
CA TYR A 324 -10.53 4.09 -1.61
C TYR A 324 -9.81 4.90 -0.52
N ASP A 325 -10.19 4.64 0.74
CA ASP A 325 -9.52 5.24 1.89
C ASP A 325 -8.20 4.49 2.16
N ALA A 326 -7.08 5.18 1.97
CA ALA A 326 -5.75 4.62 2.18
C ALA A 326 -5.52 4.16 3.63
N ARG A 327 -6.19 4.77 4.61
CA ARG A 327 -6.14 4.35 6.03
C ARG A 327 -6.76 2.97 6.21
N ARG A 328 -7.90 2.69 5.54
CA ARG A 328 -8.55 1.37 5.57
C ARG A 328 -7.72 0.31 4.84
N VAL A 329 -7.11 0.68 3.71
CA VAL A 329 -6.18 -0.21 2.97
C VAL A 329 -5.01 -0.59 3.87
N LEU A 330 -4.37 0.39 4.51
CA LEU A 330 -3.24 0.16 5.43
C LEU A 330 -3.65 -0.71 6.62
N ALA A 331 -4.78 -0.41 7.27
CA ALA A 331 -5.30 -1.17 8.40
C ALA A 331 -5.56 -2.63 8.02
N ALA A 332 -6.20 -2.88 6.88
CA ALA A 332 -6.44 -4.24 6.38
C ALA A 332 -5.13 -5.00 6.13
N CYS A 333 -4.12 -4.35 5.57
CA CYS A 333 -2.80 -4.96 5.38
C CYS A 333 -2.15 -5.35 6.73
N ILE A 334 -2.18 -4.46 7.71
CA ILE A 334 -1.63 -4.71 9.05
C ILE A 334 -2.38 -5.86 9.74
N ASP A 335 -3.71 -5.91 9.64
CA ASP A 335 -4.53 -6.98 10.22
C ASP A 335 -4.23 -8.34 9.58
N LEU A 336 -4.00 -8.39 8.27
CA LEU A 336 -3.60 -9.62 7.58
C LEU A 336 -2.20 -10.08 7.98
N VAL A 337 -1.24 -9.17 8.14
CA VAL A 337 0.09 -9.48 8.70
C VAL A 337 -0.04 -10.06 10.11
N ASN A 338 -0.82 -9.42 10.97
CA ASN A 338 -1.02 -9.86 12.35
C ASN A 338 -1.75 -11.21 12.43
N THR A 339 -2.66 -11.48 11.51
CA THR A 339 -3.39 -12.75 11.40
C THR A 339 -2.45 -13.89 11.04
N GLN A 340 -1.59 -13.70 10.04
CA GLN A 340 -0.55 -14.67 9.68
C GLN A 340 0.40 -14.95 10.85
N ARG A 341 0.81 -13.92 11.58
CA ARG A 341 1.70 -14.06 12.77
C ARG A 341 1.08 -14.90 13.88
N ARG A 342 -0.23 -14.89 14.02
CA ARG A 342 -0.95 -15.77 14.97
C ARG A 342 -1.06 -17.22 14.47
N GLY A 343 -0.46 -17.57 13.33
CA GLY A 343 -0.56 -18.89 12.71
C GLY A 343 -1.93 -19.17 12.09
N VAL A 344 -2.75 -18.15 11.89
CA VAL A 344 -4.05 -18.26 11.22
C VAL A 344 -3.85 -17.98 9.74
N ASN A 345 -4.38 -18.85 8.89
CA ASN A 345 -4.36 -18.63 7.44
C ASN A 345 -5.51 -17.67 7.07
N PRO A 346 -5.25 -16.41 6.67
CA PRO A 346 -6.29 -15.47 6.32
C PRO A 346 -6.89 -15.80 4.94
N ALA A 347 -8.00 -15.15 4.61
CA ALA A 347 -8.55 -15.19 3.26
C ALA A 347 -7.51 -14.70 2.25
N ALA A 348 -7.46 -15.35 1.07
CA ALA A 348 -6.51 -15.01 0.01
C ALA A 348 -6.72 -13.57 -0.51
N LEU A 349 -7.97 -13.08 -0.47
CA LEU A 349 -8.34 -11.74 -0.90
C LEU A 349 -9.23 -11.07 0.15
N THR A 350 -8.89 -9.82 0.49
CA THR A 350 -9.71 -8.91 1.30
C THR A 350 -10.12 -7.72 0.44
N PRO A 351 -11.34 -7.65 -0.08
CA PRO A 351 -11.78 -6.54 -0.92
C PRO A 351 -12.03 -5.28 -0.09
N ILE A 352 -11.59 -4.14 -0.60
CA ILE A 352 -11.90 -2.80 -0.09
C ILE A 352 -12.90 -2.16 -1.05
N PRO A 353 -14.16 -1.99 -0.67
CA PRO A 353 -15.15 -1.34 -1.53
C PRO A 353 -14.87 0.14 -1.68
N ALA A 354 -15.21 0.69 -2.86
CA ALA A 354 -15.13 2.12 -3.11
C ALA A 354 -16.16 2.86 -2.23
N GLN A 355 -15.78 4.05 -1.76
CA GLN A 355 -16.62 4.93 -0.95
C GLN A 355 -16.64 6.33 -1.55
N PHE A 356 -17.76 7.03 -1.43
CA PHE A 356 -17.81 8.45 -1.72
C PHE A 356 -17.15 9.27 -0.62
N ALA A 357 -16.63 10.44 -0.97
CA ALA A 357 -15.96 11.33 -0.02
C ALA A 357 -16.80 11.64 1.22
N TRP A 358 -18.11 11.86 1.05
CA TRP A 358 -19.04 12.17 2.15
C TRP A 358 -19.36 10.97 3.06
N GLU A 359 -18.99 9.75 2.68
CA GLU A 359 -19.11 8.55 3.52
C GLU A 359 -17.88 8.35 4.41
N ILE A 360 -16.74 8.91 3.99
CA ILE A 360 -15.47 8.84 4.70
C ILE A 360 -15.37 9.97 5.72
N ASP A 361 -15.61 11.20 5.25
CA ASP A 361 -15.62 12.40 6.06
C ASP A 361 -16.98 13.10 5.87
N PRO A 362 -18.01 12.70 6.62
CA PRO A 362 -19.33 13.33 6.50
C PRO A 362 -19.21 14.83 6.81
N PRO A 363 -19.88 15.70 6.03
CA PRO A 363 -19.88 17.13 6.31
C PRO A 363 -20.36 17.33 7.76
N ALA A 364 -19.69 18.20 8.51
CA ALA A 364 -20.14 18.59 9.83
C ALA A 364 -21.60 19.04 9.71
N GLU A 365 -22.50 18.45 10.51
CA GLU A 365 -23.89 18.92 10.57
C GLU A 365 -23.84 20.43 10.80
N GLU A 366 -24.42 21.21 9.87
CA GLU A 366 -24.60 22.64 10.11
C GLU A 366 -25.37 22.73 11.43
N PRO A 367 -24.85 23.50 12.44
CA PRO A 367 -25.59 23.69 13.67
C PRO A 367 -26.93 24.30 13.26
N ALA A 368 -28.01 23.59 13.61
CA ALA A 368 -29.35 24.12 13.38
C ALA A 368 -29.41 25.55 13.89
N LEU A 369 -29.55 26.51 12.98
CA LEU A 369 -29.77 27.90 13.32
C LEU A 369 -31.10 27.93 14.10
N ILE A 370 -31.00 28.11 15.44
CA ILE A 370 -32.12 28.34 16.34
C ILE A 370 -32.57 29.78 16.15
#